data_35f7d3ead2b8b875aa961e472d0ec5e7
#
_entry.id   35f7d3ead2b8b875aa961e472d0ec5e7
#
_cell.length_a   1.000
_cell.length_b   1.000
_cell.length_c   1.000
_cell.angle_alpha   90.00
_cell.angle_beta   90.00
_cell.angle_gamma   90.00
#
_symmetry.space_group_name_H-M   'P 1'
#
loop_
_entity.id
_entity.type
_entity.pdbx_description
1 polymer ?
#
loop_
_entity_poly.entity_id
_entity_poly.type
_entity_poly.pdbx_seq_one_letter_code
_entity_poly.pdbx_strand_id
1 'polypeptide(L)'
;MALLIEDKKQIVAEVAEVASTAFAAVVADYQGLTVEQLTALRVEARKLGVATRVVRNTLAKRALQDTQFTILNDNLVGPTILAFSTSEDDMGAAARLFEEFAKTNKAFELKAAAFDGKLYQGADISVIANLPNQEKALTMLASVLQAPISKLGRLLTALQEKNESEAA
;
A
#
# COMPACT_ATOMS: atom_id res chain seq x y z
N MET A 1 27.05 5.90 -16.97
CA MET A 1 27.82 4.65 -17.04
C MET A 1 26.88 3.50 -17.38
N ALA A 2 27.30 2.61 -18.28
CA ALA A 2 26.53 1.37 -18.53
C ALA A 2 26.82 0.41 -17.38
N LEU A 3 25.75 -0.11 -16.75
CA LEU A 3 25.89 -1.15 -15.71
C LEU A 3 26.55 -2.39 -16.29
N LEU A 4 27.53 -2.95 -15.57
CA LEU A 4 28.15 -4.24 -15.93
C LEU A 4 27.10 -5.37 -15.80
N ILE A 5 27.40 -6.51 -16.39
CA ILE A 5 26.48 -7.67 -16.34
C ILE A 5 26.32 -8.20 -14.92
N GLU A 6 27.39 -8.12 -14.13
CA GLU A 6 27.40 -8.52 -12.73
C GLU A 6 26.48 -7.65 -11.89
N ASP A 7 26.57 -6.30 -12.03
CA ASP A 7 25.70 -5.36 -11.32
C ASP A 7 24.20 -5.61 -11.65
N LYS A 8 23.90 -5.92 -12.94
CA LYS A 8 22.54 -6.24 -13.34
C LYS A 8 22.03 -7.52 -12.69
N LYS A 9 22.87 -8.55 -12.58
CA LYS A 9 22.52 -9.80 -11.90
C LYS A 9 22.30 -9.57 -10.40
N GLN A 10 23.13 -8.74 -9.75
CA GLN A 10 22.94 -8.39 -8.36
C GLN A 10 21.62 -7.67 -8.12
N ILE A 11 21.28 -6.65 -8.94
CA ILE A 11 20.00 -5.94 -8.82
C ILE A 11 18.81 -6.89 -9.01
N VAL A 12 18.88 -7.81 -9.98
CA VAL A 12 17.82 -8.80 -10.20
C VAL A 12 17.69 -9.72 -8.98
N ALA A 13 18.81 -10.18 -8.41
CA ALA A 13 18.79 -11.04 -7.22
C ALA A 13 18.23 -10.33 -6.00
N GLU A 14 18.66 -9.07 -5.73
CA GLU A 14 18.12 -8.26 -4.62
C GLU A 14 16.61 -8.04 -4.75
N VAL A 15 16.13 -7.71 -5.96
CA VAL A 15 14.69 -7.49 -6.18
C VAL A 15 13.91 -8.79 -6.07
N ALA A 16 14.44 -9.90 -6.57
CA ALA A 16 13.82 -11.21 -6.47
C ALA A 16 13.74 -11.69 -5.01
N GLU A 17 14.78 -11.45 -4.21
CA GLU A 17 14.78 -11.77 -2.78
C GLU A 17 13.68 -11.00 -2.04
N VAL A 18 13.61 -9.67 -2.24
CA VAL A 18 12.55 -8.84 -1.64
C VAL A 18 11.17 -9.26 -2.13
N ALA A 19 11.02 -9.55 -3.43
CA ALA A 19 9.75 -9.97 -4.00
C ALA A 19 9.29 -11.34 -3.49
N SER A 20 10.23 -12.26 -3.18
CA SER A 20 9.89 -13.58 -2.62
C SER A 20 9.33 -13.51 -1.19
N THR A 21 9.77 -12.51 -0.42
CA THR A 21 9.32 -12.28 0.96
C THR A 21 8.14 -11.32 1.04
N ALA A 22 7.79 -10.64 -0.04
CA ALA A 22 6.73 -9.64 -0.06
C ALA A 22 5.33 -10.27 -0.20
N PHE A 23 4.36 -9.71 0.50
CA PHE A 23 2.94 -10.07 0.43
C PHE A 23 2.19 -9.25 -0.61
N ALA A 24 2.61 -8.02 -0.83
CA ALA A 24 2.02 -7.13 -1.82
C ALA A 24 3.10 -6.34 -2.57
N ALA A 25 2.85 -6.06 -3.84
CA ALA A 25 3.69 -5.22 -4.68
C ALA A 25 2.85 -4.14 -5.37
N VAL A 26 3.34 -2.91 -5.38
CA VAL A 26 2.68 -1.79 -6.02
C VAL A 26 3.61 -1.12 -7.00
N VAL A 27 3.07 -0.76 -8.17
CA VAL A 27 3.77 -0.07 -9.26
C VAL A 27 3.15 1.31 -9.43
N ALA A 28 3.97 2.35 -9.41
CA ALA A 28 3.54 3.71 -9.66
C ALA A 28 4.48 4.44 -10.62
N ASP A 29 3.96 5.48 -11.26
CA ASP A 29 4.75 6.41 -12.05
C ASP A 29 5.26 7.55 -11.17
N TYR A 30 6.57 7.83 -11.25
CA TYR A 30 7.19 8.88 -10.47
C TYR A 30 7.63 10.08 -11.33
N GLN A 31 7.19 10.13 -12.59
CA GLN A 31 7.58 11.21 -13.50
C GLN A 31 7.04 12.56 -12.98
N GLY A 32 7.93 13.56 -12.94
CA GLY A 32 7.55 14.92 -12.49
C GLY A 32 7.72 15.16 -10.99
N LEU A 33 8.18 14.17 -10.22
CA LEU A 33 8.50 14.38 -8.80
C LEU A 33 9.88 15.01 -8.60
N THR A 34 10.00 15.87 -7.59
CA THR A 34 11.29 16.41 -7.15
C THR A 34 12.07 15.39 -6.32
N VAL A 35 13.38 15.60 -6.21
CA VAL A 35 14.26 14.75 -5.40
C VAL A 35 13.85 14.78 -3.91
N GLU A 36 13.40 15.93 -3.43
CA GLU A 36 12.92 16.10 -2.05
C GLU A 36 11.68 15.23 -1.78
N GLN A 37 10.72 15.26 -2.70
CA GLN A 37 9.51 14.44 -2.60
C GLN A 37 9.82 12.94 -2.63
N LEU A 38 10.71 12.49 -3.52
CA LEU A 38 11.17 11.10 -3.55
C LEU A 38 11.91 10.70 -2.27
N THR A 39 12.67 11.62 -1.68
CA THR A 39 13.36 11.35 -0.42
C THR A 39 12.38 11.24 0.74
N ALA A 40 11.38 12.12 0.81
CA ALA A 40 10.30 12.04 1.78
C ALA A 40 9.54 10.70 1.67
N LEU A 41 9.15 10.31 0.45
CA LEU A 41 8.51 9.01 0.20
C LEU A 41 9.34 7.83 0.71
N ARG A 42 10.65 7.84 0.46
CA ARG A 42 11.55 6.78 0.93
C ARG A 42 11.69 6.74 2.45
N VAL A 43 11.67 7.90 3.11
CA VAL A 43 11.71 7.99 4.58
C VAL A 43 10.43 7.40 5.19
N GLU A 44 9.28 7.75 4.64
CA GLU A 44 7.98 7.21 5.08
C GLU A 44 7.88 5.71 4.81
N ALA A 45 8.31 5.26 3.63
CA ALA A 45 8.37 3.84 3.28
C ALA A 45 9.19 3.02 4.28
N ARG A 46 10.36 3.51 4.68
CA ARG A 46 11.20 2.85 5.69
C ARG A 46 10.53 2.76 7.06
N LYS A 47 9.78 3.77 7.47
CA LYS A 47 9.03 3.75 8.74
C LYS A 47 7.94 2.70 8.75
N LEU A 48 7.33 2.44 7.59
CA LEU A 48 6.25 1.46 7.42
C LEU A 48 6.76 0.05 7.03
N GLY A 49 8.07 -0.17 6.96
CA GLY A 49 8.63 -1.44 6.53
C GLY A 49 8.39 -1.77 5.05
N VAL A 50 8.17 -0.74 4.22
CA VAL A 50 7.96 -0.89 2.78
C VAL A 50 9.28 -0.72 2.03
N ALA A 51 9.68 -1.73 1.27
CA ALA A 51 10.85 -1.68 0.42
C ALA A 51 10.51 -0.98 -0.90
N THR A 52 11.06 0.22 -1.13
CA THR A 52 10.87 0.97 -2.38
C THR A 52 12.10 0.92 -3.24
N ARG A 53 11.96 0.57 -4.53
CA ARG A 53 13.06 0.48 -5.49
C ARG A 53 12.66 1.06 -6.84
N VAL A 54 13.59 1.80 -7.44
CA VAL A 54 13.49 2.25 -8.83
C VAL A 54 14.47 1.41 -9.65
N VAL A 55 13.94 0.58 -10.52
CA VAL A 55 14.70 -0.37 -11.33
C VAL A 55 14.29 -0.25 -12.78
N ARG A 56 15.19 -0.54 -13.71
CA ARG A 56 14.84 -0.62 -15.14
C ARG A 56 13.79 -1.70 -15.36
N ASN A 57 12.75 -1.40 -16.11
CA ASN A 57 11.62 -2.31 -16.35
C ASN A 57 12.04 -3.69 -16.84
N THR A 58 13.07 -3.77 -17.69
CA THR A 58 13.59 -5.06 -18.21
C THR A 58 14.23 -5.92 -17.13
N LEU A 59 14.85 -5.31 -16.10
CA LEU A 59 15.43 -6.03 -14.98
C LEU A 59 14.33 -6.40 -13.97
N ALA A 60 13.38 -5.49 -13.72
CA ALA A 60 12.21 -5.76 -12.90
C ALA A 60 11.39 -6.94 -13.44
N LYS A 61 11.10 -6.95 -14.73
CA LYS A 61 10.40 -8.08 -15.38
C LYS A 61 11.12 -9.42 -15.17
N ARG A 62 12.44 -9.44 -15.24
CA ARG A 62 13.23 -10.66 -15.00
C ARG A 62 13.22 -11.09 -13.54
N ALA A 63 13.28 -10.11 -12.62
CA ALA A 63 13.25 -10.41 -11.19
C ALA A 63 11.89 -10.94 -10.72
N LEU A 64 10.79 -10.54 -11.39
CA LEU A 64 9.43 -10.96 -11.04
C LEU A 64 8.97 -12.23 -11.75
N GLN A 65 9.74 -12.79 -12.72
CA GLN A 65 9.34 -13.97 -13.51
C GLN A 65 9.02 -15.19 -12.65
N ASP A 66 9.80 -15.39 -11.57
CA ASP A 66 9.69 -16.56 -10.70
C ASP A 66 8.88 -16.29 -9.41
N THR A 67 8.14 -15.17 -9.40
CA THR A 67 7.36 -14.74 -8.23
C THR A 67 5.86 -14.64 -8.56
N GLN A 68 5.01 -14.56 -7.52
CA GLN A 68 3.56 -14.35 -7.69
C GLN A 68 3.22 -12.99 -8.33
N PHE A 69 4.19 -12.09 -8.47
CA PHE A 69 4.02 -10.76 -9.05
C PHE A 69 4.26 -10.71 -10.57
N THR A 70 4.37 -11.83 -11.24
CA THR A 70 4.52 -11.92 -12.71
C THR A 70 3.42 -11.16 -13.46
N ILE A 71 2.22 -11.08 -12.86
CA ILE A 71 1.04 -10.36 -13.38
C ILE A 71 1.30 -8.85 -13.57
N LEU A 72 2.25 -8.26 -12.83
CA LEU A 72 2.61 -6.85 -12.96
C LEU A 72 3.45 -6.53 -14.22
N ASN A 73 3.95 -7.54 -14.92
CA ASN A 73 4.86 -7.34 -16.06
C ASN A 73 4.28 -6.47 -17.18
N ASP A 74 2.97 -6.54 -17.40
CA ASP A 74 2.30 -5.75 -18.45
C ASP A 74 2.17 -4.27 -18.06
N ASN A 75 2.15 -3.98 -16.78
CA ASN A 75 2.04 -2.62 -16.25
C ASN A 75 3.41 -1.92 -16.03
N LEU A 76 4.53 -2.65 -16.23
CA LEU A 76 5.89 -2.10 -16.16
C LEU A 76 6.25 -1.38 -17.44
N VAL A 77 5.65 -0.22 -17.69
CA VAL A 77 5.88 0.65 -18.84
C VAL A 77 6.16 2.08 -18.37
N GLY A 78 7.19 2.73 -18.92
CA GLY A 78 7.58 4.09 -18.53
C GLY A 78 8.44 4.16 -17.25
N PRO A 79 8.54 5.32 -16.60
CA PRO A 79 9.34 5.53 -15.40
C PRO A 79 8.60 4.99 -14.17
N THR A 80 8.89 3.76 -13.77
CA THR A 80 8.18 3.07 -12.69
C THR A 80 9.00 2.97 -11.41
N ILE A 81 8.33 3.17 -10.27
CA ILE A 81 8.81 2.85 -8.93
C ILE A 81 8.05 1.63 -8.44
N LEU A 82 8.78 0.69 -7.85
CA LEU A 82 8.23 -0.51 -7.23
C LEU A 82 8.26 -0.33 -5.71
N ALA A 83 7.17 -0.70 -5.05
CA ALA A 83 7.08 -0.81 -3.60
C ALA A 83 6.62 -2.21 -3.23
N PHE A 84 7.30 -2.81 -2.27
CA PHE A 84 7.01 -4.13 -1.75
C PHE A 84 6.68 -4.02 -0.26
N SER A 85 5.55 -4.59 0.16
CA SER A 85 5.19 -4.74 1.57
C SER A 85 5.73 -6.08 2.06
N THR A 86 6.69 -6.03 3.00
CA THR A 86 7.33 -7.21 3.57
C THR A 86 6.72 -7.60 4.92
N SER A 87 5.94 -6.71 5.54
CA SER A 87 5.33 -6.93 6.84
C SER A 87 4.06 -7.77 6.72
N GLU A 88 3.96 -8.86 7.49
CA GLU A 88 2.74 -9.67 7.62
C GLU A 88 1.60 -8.89 8.28
N ASP A 89 1.93 -8.03 9.24
CA ASP A 89 0.94 -7.25 9.99
C ASP A 89 0.27 -6.15 9.16
N ASP A 90 0.93 -5.63 8.12
CA ASP A 90 0.41 -4.57 7.26
C ASP A 90 0.70 -4.83 5.77
N MET A 91 -0.04 -5.76 5.20
CA MET A 91 0.09 -6.12 3.79
C MET A 91 -0.30 -4.96 2.85
N GLY A 92 -1.20 -4.07 3.29
CA GLY A 92 -1.65 -2.90 2.55
C GLY A 92 -0.77 -1.67 2.67
N ALA A 93 0.32 -1.72 3.45
CA ALA A 93 1.18 -0.57 3.74
C ALA A 93 1.70 0.14 2.48
N ALA A 94 2.18 -0.64 1.50
CA ALA A 94 2.70 -0.08 0.25
C ALA A 94 1.62 0.66 -0.56
N ALA A 95 0.41 0.11 -0.65
CA ALA A 95 -0.70 0.73 -1.38
C ALA A 95 -1.19 2.00 -0.68
N ARG A 96 -1.31 1.94 0.66
CA ARG A 96 -1.73 3.09 1.48
C ARG A 96 -0.74 4.24 1.38
N LEU A 97 0.55 3.96 1.54
CA LEU A 97 1.61 4.95 1.39
C LEU A 97 1.55 5.65 0.03
N PHE A 98 1.43 4.88 -1.04
CA PHE A 98 1.40 5.42 -2.39
C PHE A 98 0.10 6.19 -2.66
N GLU A 99 -1.04 5.76 -2.14
CA GLU A 99 -2.30 6.49 -2.26
C GLU A 99 -2.28 7.83 -1.50
N GLU A 100 -1.77 7.86 -0.27
CA GLU A 100 -1.61 9.09 0.51
C GLU A 100 -0.67 10.07 -0.19
N PHE A 101 0.43 9.55 -0.74
CA PHE A 101 1.39 10.36 -1.50
C PHE A 101 0.80 10.88 -2.81
N ALA A 102 -0.02 10.10 -3.50
CA ALA A 102 -0.74 10.54 -4.72
C ALA A 102 -1.75 11.65 -4.42
N LYS A 103 -2.43 11.61 -3.27
CA LYS A 103 -3.33 12.70 -2.83
C LYS A 103 -2.58 14.02 -2.63
N THR A 104 -1.33 13.96 -2.17
CA THR A 104 -0.50 15.15 -1.93
C THR A 104 0.20 15.63 -3.20
N ASN A 105 0.57 14.72 -4.10
CA ASN A 105 1.35 15.00 -5.30
C ASN A 105 0.62 14.51 -6.56
N LYS A 106 0.00 15.44 -7.31
CA LYS A 106 -0.75 15.12 -8.53
C LYS A 106 0.08 14.50 -9.68
N ALA A 107 1.41 14.63 -9.62
CA ALA A 107 2.32 14.06 -10.60
C ALA A 107 2.60 12.56 -10.35
N PHE A 108 2.16 12.02 -9.22
CA PHE A 108 2.38 10.63 -8.84
C PHE A 108 1.12 9.81 -9.14
N GLU A 109 1.23 8.86 -10.06
CA GLU A 109 0.10 8.04 -10.49
C GLU A 109 0.34 6.56 -10.16
N LEU A 110 -0.63 5.93 -9.50
CA LEU A 110 -0.62 4.49 -9.28
C LEU A 110 -1.07 3.78 -10.56
N LYS A 111 -0.26 2.84 -11.03
CA LYS A 111 -0.56 2.04 -12.24
C LYS A 111 -1.26 0.74 -11.90
N ALA A 112 -0.65 -0.01 -11.02
CA ALA A 112 -1.15 -1.33 -10.64
C ALA A 112 -0.65 -1.74 -9.26
N ALA A 113 -1.42 -2.59 -8.61
CA ALA A 113 -1.02 -3.28 -7.39
C ALA A 113 -1.31 -4.78 -7.55
N ALA A 114 -0.43 -5.62 -7.04
CA ALA A 114 -0.65 -7.05 -6.95
C ALA A 114 -0.71 -7.46 -5.48
N PHE A 115 -1.76 -8.17 -5.13
CA PHE A 115 -2.00 -8.68 -3.81
C PHE A 115 -2.63 -10.08 -3.92
N ASP A 116 -2.08 -11.06 -3.21
CA ASP A 116 -2.57 -12.44 -3.21
C ASP A 116 -2.77 -13.04 -4.62
N GLY A 117 -1.82 -12.78 -5.54
CA GLY A 117 -1.88 -13.25 -6.92
C GLY A 117 -2.94 -12.59 -7.80
N LYS A 118 -3.63 -11.55 -7.32
CA LYS A 118 -4.61 -10.76 -8.07
C LYS A 118 -4.06 -9.40 -8.45
N LEU A 119 -4.40 -8.96 -9.65
CA LEU A 119 -4.04 -7.64 -10.16
C LEU A 119 -5.16 -6.64 -9.91
N TYR A 120 -4.81 -5.51 -9.33
CA TYR A 120 -5.70 -4.38 -9.09
C TYR A 120 -5.19 -3.17 -9.86
N GLN A 121 -6.09 -2.48 -10.58
CA GLN A 121 -5.74 -1.33 -11.41
C GLN A 121 -6.68 -0.15 -11.15
N GLY A 122 -6.16 1.05 -11.32
CA GLY A 122 -6.95 2.28 -11.20
C GLY A 122 -7.66 2.41 -9.85
N ALA A 123 -8.98 2.50 -9.86
CA ALA A 123 -9.80 2.70 -8.65
C ALA A 123 -9.74 1.52 -7.65
N ASP A 124 -9.48 0.31 -8.13
CA ASP A 124 -9.45 -0.87 -7.27
C ASP A 124 -8.23 -0.91 -6.33
N ILE A 125 -7.19 -0.10 -6.62
CA ILE A 125 -6.02 0.03 -5.74
C ILE A 125 -6.42 0.62 -4.38
N SER A 126 -7.42 1.50 -4.36
CA SER A 126 -7.94 2.09 -3.12
C SER A 126 -8.56 1.05 -2.18
N VAL A 127 -9.04 -0.08 -2.71
CA VAL A 127 -9.56 -1.19 -1.89
C VAL A 127 -8.43 -1.79 -1.06
N ILE A 128 -7.25 -2.00 -1.66
CA ILE A 128 -6.07 -2.53 -0.95
C ILE A 128 -5.54 -1.51 0.05
N ALA A 129 -5.49 -0.22 -0.32
CA ALA A 129 -5.03 0.84 0.56
C ALA A 129 -5.93 1.00 1.80
N ASN A 130 -7.22 0.70 1.67
CA ASN A 130 -8.18 0.73 2.77
C ASN A 130 -8.18 -0.55 3.63
N LEU A 131 -7.40 -1.57 3.29
CA LEU A 131 -7.28 -2.75 4.14
C LEU A 131 -6.73 -2.33 5.51
N PRO A 132 -7.42 -2.70 6.60
CA PRO A 132 -6.94 -2.39 7.93
C PRO A 132 -5.71 -3.24 8.25
N ASN A 133 -4.76 -2.68 8.98
CA ASN A 133 -3.71 -3.41 9.64
C ASN A 133 -4.33 -4.42 10.64
N GLN A 134 -3.63 -5.49 11.01
CA GLN A 134 -4.13 -6.53 11.92
C GLN A 134 -4.69 -5.94 13.23
N GLU A 135 -3.99 -5.00 13.86
CA GLU A 135 -4.47 -4.34 15.07
C GLU A 135 -5.77 -3.55 14.84
N LYS A 136 -5.86 -2.82 13.72
CA LYS A 136 -7.08 -2.08 13.35
C LYS A 136 -8.22 -3.03 13.05
N ALA A 137 -7.97 -4.16 12.36
CA ALA A 137 -8.97 -5.16 12.06
C ALA A 137 -9.56 -5.76 13.36
N LEU A 138 -8.72 -6.12 14.31
CA LEU A 138 -9.14 -6.61 15.63
C LEU A 138 -9.93 -5.56 16.41
N THR A 139 -9.47 -4.30 16.37
CA THR A 139 -10.18 -3.18 17.02
C THR A 139 -11.55 -2.95 16.36
N MET A 140 -11.65 -3.00 15.04
CA MET A 140 -12.93 -2.91 14.32
C MET A 140 -13.86 -4.07 14.69
N LEU A 141 -13.36 -5.29 14.75
CA LEU A 141 -14.15 -6.44 15.18
C LEU A 141 -14.69 -6.25 16.59
N ALA A 142 -13.84 -5.86 17.53
CA ALA A 142 -14.24 -5.59 18.92
C ALA A 142 -15.30 -4.47 18.99
N SER A 143 -15.11 -3.40 18.22
CA SER A 143 -16.06 -2.28 18.18
C SER A 143 -17.43 -2.68 17.62
N VAL A 144 -17.46 -3.55 16.59
CA VAL A 144 -18.72 -4.09 16.02
C VAL A 144 -19.45 -4.96 17.04
N LEU A 145 -18.74 -5.78 17.80
CA LEU A 145 -19.35 -6.59 18.87
C LEU A 145 -19.91 -5.74 20.02
N GLN A 146 -19.28 -4.60 20.32
CA GLN A 146 -19.71 -3.67 21.37
C GLN A 146 -20.79 -2.69 20.87
N ALA A 147 -20.97 -2.51 19.57
CA ALA A 147 -21.88 -1.53 18.98
C ALA A 147 -23.35 -1.67 19.43
N PRO A 148 -23.96 -2.87 19.59
CA PRO A 148 -25.33 -2.99 20.07
C PRO A 148 -25.54 -2.43 21.47
N ILE A 149 -24.58 -2.71 22.38
CA ILE A 149 -24.63 -2.24 23.78
C ILE A 149 -24.48 -0.72 23.83
N SER A 150 -23.54 -0.19 23.06
CA SER A 150 -23.31 1.25 22.95
C SER A 150 -24.50 2.00 22.35
N LYS A 151 -25.20 1.40 21.37
CA LYS A 151 -26.44 1.98 20.82
C LYS A 151 -27.56 2.02 21.86
N LEU A 152 -27.72 0.96 22.65
CA LEU A 152 -28.71 0.94 23.73
C LEU A 152 -28.42 2.05 24.76
N GLY A 153 -27.16 2.19 25.19
CA GLY A 153 -26.75 3.26 26.11
C GLY A 153 -27.09 4.64 25.57
N ARG A 154 -26.75 4.92 24.32
CA ARG A 154 -27.07 6.20 23.66
C ARG A 154 -28.58 6.47 23.58
N LEU A 155 -29.38 5.45 23.30
CA LEU A 155 -30.85 5.59 23.29
C LEU A 155 -31.42 5.92 24.68
N LEU A 156 -30.91 5.28 25.74
CA LEU A 156 -31.32 5.59 27.10
C LEU A 156 -30.95 7.04 27.51
N THR A 157 -29.74 7.48 27.16
CA THR A 157 -29.31 8.87 27.39
C THR A 157 -30.20 9.86 26.62
N ALA A 158 -30.46 9.60 25.35
CA ALA A 158 -31.33 10.46 24.54
C ALA A 158 -32.78 10.50 25.03
N LEU A 159 -33.30 9.39 25.57
CA LEU A 159 -34.62 9.38 26.22
C LEU A 159 -34.65 10.18 27.52
N GLN A 160 -33.56 10.12 28.31
CA GLN A 160 -33.43 10.91 29.51
C GLN A 160 -33.42 12.41 29.19
N GLU A 161 -32.56 12.83 28.24
CA GLU A 161 -32.49 14.24 27.79
C GLU A 161 -33.84 14.74 27.24
N LYS A 162 -34.57 13.89 26.52
CA LYS A 162 -35.89 14.23 26.01
C LYS A 162 -36.92 14.42 27.14
N ASN A 163 -36.94 13.51 28.13
CA ASN A 163 -37.82 13.60 29.25
C ASN A 163 -37.51 14.84 30.13
N GLU A 164 -36.25 15.19 30.30
CA GLU A 164 -35.83 16.40 31.03
C GLU A 164 -36.27 17.67 30.26
N SER A 165 -36.18 17.66 28.92
CA SER A 165 -36.62 18.81 28.09
C SER A 165 -38.15 18.95 28.00
N GLU A 166 -38.92 17.86 28.17
CA GLU A 166 -40.38 17.90 28.24
C GLU A 166 -40.93 18.24 29.66
N ALA A 167 -40.08 18.10 30.70
CA ALA A 167 -40.41 18.41 32.09
C ALA A 167 -40.07 19.84 32.52
N ALA A 168 -39.30 20.59 31.67
CA ALA A 168 -38.92 21.99 31.89
C ALA A 168 -39.76 22.95 31.07
#